data_274957aabae2f9879fcc5f1ce079ef46
#
_entry.id   274957aabae2f9879fcc5f1ce079ef46
#
_cell.length_a   1.000
_cell.length_b   1.000
_cell.length_c   1.000
_cell.angle_alpha   90.00
_cell.angle_beta   90.00
_cell.angle_gamma   90.00
#
_symmetry.space_group_name_H-M   'P 1'
#
loop_
_entity.id
_entity.type
_entity.pdbx_description
1 polymer ?
#
loop_
_entity_poly.entity_id
_entity_poly.type
_entity_poly.pdbx_seq_one_letter_code
_entity_poly.pdbx_strand_id
1 'polypeptide(L)'
;FEFGQLTEIKGVYQKFPVPSIKVMTKQDVFGNSSYITIPLVGYGKFGAEGTIADLEKEKNISLDKKEVTMKGSLLFSDGKTLLQVDKNDNPLLNVRAVQQSASDIKELGIVELTGEVIDPKCYFGVMKPGQGKPHRDCAIRCIAGGMSPVFYVRNEKGESGYYLILDENGKKMNDDLKDHIAEPVSLKAKAVQYDDWMVLYVNKNSIKRTGGLSWFKSNDISCGKSSH
;
A
#
# COMPACT_ATOMS: atom_id res chain seq x y z
N PHE A 1 -0.92 -8.83 14.26
CA PHE A 1 -1.40 -9.85 13.31
C PHE A 1 -2.40 -10.77 14.02
N GLU A 2 -3.63 -10.76 13.53
CA GLU A 2 -4.74 -11.55 14.06
C GLU A 2 -4.80 -12.91 13.33
N PHE A 3 -4.17 -13.93 13.89
CA PHE A 3 -4.19 -15.26 13.28
C PHE A 3 -5.51 -15.99 13.58
N GLY A 4 -6.24 -16.36 12.50
CA GLY A 4 -7.49 -17.10 12.63
C GLY A 4 -8.70 -16.31 13.10
N GLN A 5 -8.54 -14.99 13.34
CA GLN A 5 -9.64 -14.09 13.66
C GLN A 5 -10.05 -13.30 12.43
N LEU A 6 -11.34 -13.19 12.16
CA LEU A 6 -11.89 -12.40 11.08
C LEU A 6 -12.53 -11.15 11.66
N THR A 7 -12.10 -9.99 11.16
CA THR A 7 -12.61 -8.68 11.57
C THR A 7 -13.46 -8.09 10.44
N GLU A 8 -14.58 -7.47 10.80
CA GLU A 8 -15.42 -6.74 9.86
C GLU A 8 -14.98 -5.29 9.79
N ILE A 9 -14.66 -4.84 8.58
CA ILE A 9 -14.26 -3.46 8.30
C ILE A 9 -15.31 -2.80 7.42
N LYS A 10 -15.82 -1.68 7.90
CA LYS A 10 -16.78 -0.84 7.20
C LYS A 10 -16.14 0.46 6.74
N GLY A 11 -16.29 0.80 5.47
CA GLY A 11 -15.76 2.04 4.91
C GLY A 11 -16.01 2.15 3.42
N VAL A 12 -15.44 3.17 2.78
CA VAL A 12 -15.60 3.40 1.34
C VAL A 12 -14.49 2.68 0.59
N TYR A 13 -14.88 1.78 -0.31
CA TYR A 13 -13.92 1.10 -1.17
C TYR A 13 -13.35 2.07 -2.21
N GLN A 14 -12.05 2.01 -2.39
CA GLN A 14 -11.27 2.78 -3.35
C GLN A 14 -10.45 1.82 -4.20
N LYS A 15 -10.62 1.91 -5.53
CA LYS A 15 -9.85 1.10 -6.47
C LYS A 15 -8.43 1.62 -6.64
N PHE A 16 -8.23 2.92 -6.53
CA PHE A 16 -6.96 3.62 -6.76
C PHE A 16 -6.48 4.30 -5.47
N PRO A 17 -5.17 4.38 -5.18
CA PRO A 17 -4.00 3.88 -5.94
C PRO A 17 -3.84 2.35 -5.92
N VAL A 18 -4.37 1.68 -4.92
CA VAL A 18 -4.48 0.22 -4.79
C VAL A 18 -5.84 -0.10 -4.18
N PRO A 19 -6.39 -1.31 -4.38
CA PRO A 19 -7.61 -1.72 -3.69
C PRO A 19 -7.50 -1.48 -2.19
N SER A 20 -8.39 -0.65 -1.65
CA SER A 20 -8.35 -0.22 -0.25
C SER A 20 -9.73 0.14 0.28
N ILE A 21 -9.87 0.21 1.59
CA ILE A 21 -11.06 0.72 2.27
C ILE A 21 -10.67 1.96 3.07
N LYS A 22 -11.31 3.10 2.79
CA LYS A 22 -11.19 4.32 3.57
C LYS A 22 -12.18 4.26 4.73
N VAL A 23 -11.65 4.17 5.95
CA VAL A 23 -12.41 3.97 7.19
C VAL A 23 -12.43 5.25 7.99
N MET A 24 -13.60 5.68 8.42
CA MET A 24 -13.72 6.80 9.35
C MET A 24 -13.34 6.32 10.76
N THR A 25 -12.36 6.97 11.36
CA THR A 25 -11.85 6.61 12.69
C THR A 25 -12.40 7.49 13.80
N LYS A 26 -12.60 8.76 13.50
CA LYS A 26 -13.03 9.76 14.46
C LYS A 26 -13.86 10.85 13.79
N GLN A 27 -14.82 11.40 14.51
CA GLN A 27 -15.46 12.67 14.17
C GLN A 27 -15.35 13.59 15.38
N ASP A 28 -14.88 14.81 15.15
CA ASP A 28 -14.79 15.81 16.20
C ASP A 28 -16.16 16.49 16.47
N VAL A 29 -16.19 17.33 17.48
CA VAL A 29 -17.41 18.05 17.88
C VAL A 29 -17.91 19.08 16.85
N PHE A 30 -17.08 19.43 15.86
CA PHE A 30 -17.39 20.32 14.75
C PHE A 30 -17.82 19.56 13.48
N GLY A 31 -17.86 18.23 13.53
CA GLY A 31 -18.23 17.38 12.39
C GLY A 31 -17.07 17.02 11.45
N ASN A 32 -15.82 17.41 11.75
CA ASN A 32 -14.67 17.01 10.95
C ASN A 32 -14.35 15.54 11.22
N SER A 33 -14.17 14.78 10.15
CA SER A 33 -13.90 13.34 10.23
C SER A 33 -12.46 13.03 9.91
N SER A 34 -11.84 12.16 10.71
CA SER A 34 -10.54 11.58 10.46
C SER A 34 -10.71 10.21 9.82
N TYR A 35 -9.82 9.86 8.89
CA TYR A 35 -9.87 8.62 8.14
C TYR A 35 -8.53 7.93 8.14
N ILE A 36 -8.56 6.60 8.00
CA ILE A 36 -7.42 5.78 7.64
C ILE A 36 -7.75 4.98 6.39
N THR A 37 -6.77 4.74 5.57
CA THR A 37 -6.89 3.90 4.38
C THR A 37 -6.23 2.56 4.65
N ILE A 38 -7.00 1.49 4.52
CA ILE A 38 -6.58 0.11 4.75
C ILE A 38 -6.47 -0.58 3.39
N PRO A 39 -5.26 -0.77 2.83
CA PRO A 39 -5.07 -1.52 1.61
C PRO A 39 -5.52 -2.97 1.77
N LEU A 40 -6.10 -3.52 0.69
CA LEU A 40 -6.55 -4.89 0.63
C LEU A 40 -5.47 -5.78 0.04
N VAL A 41 -5.29 -6.96 0.61
CA VAL A 41 -4.43 -8.01 0.08
C VAL A 41 -5.23 -9.31 -0.04
N GLY A 42 -4.92 -10.12 -1.04
CA GLY A 42 -5.62 -11.40 -1.24
C GLY A 42 -5.12 -12.50 -0.32
N TYR A 43 -5.81 -13.61 -0.33
CA TYR A 43 -5.39 -14.82 0.37
C TYR A 43 -4.13 -15.43 -0.27
N GLY A 44 -3.29 -16.07 0.53
CA GLY A 44 -2.04 -16.67 0.05
C GLY A 44 -1.06 -15.63 -0.47
N LYS A 45 -0.56 -15.81 -1.69
CA LYS A 45 0.45 -14.94 -2.33
C LYS A 45 -0.14 -14.06 -3.43
N PHE A 46 -1.41 -13.68 -3.31
CA PHE A 46 -2.12 -12.93 -4.35
C PHE A 46 -2.49 -11.52 -3.87
N GLY A 47 -2.58 -10.59 -4.82
CA GLY A 47 -3.21 -9.29 -4.63
C GLY A 47 -4.73 -9.44 -4.44
N ALA A 48 -5.39 -8.36 -4.01
CA ALA A 48 -6.84 -8.40 -3.77
C ALA A 48 -7.68 -8.23 -5.05
N GLU A 49 -7.08 -7.76 -6.15
CA GLU A 49 -7.82 -7.38 -7.36
C GLU A 49 -8.63 -8.52 -7.95
N GLY A 50 -8.09 -9.75 -7.97
CA GLY A 50 -8.81 -10.92 -8.47
C GLY A 50 -10.06 -11.20 -7.64
N THR A 51 -9.91 -11.23 -6.31
CA THR A 51 -11.04 -11.43 -5.39
C THR A 51 -12.10 -10.33 -5.54
N ILE A 52 -11.68 -9.07 -5.66
CA ILE A 52 -12.60 -7.95 -5.86
C ILE A 52 -13.34 -8.06 -7.20
N ALA A 53 -12.63 -8.40 -8.28
CA ALA A 53 -13.25 -8.57 -9.60
C ALA A 53 -14.27 -9.72 -9.61
N ASP A 54 -13.99 -10.83 -8.93
CA ASP A 54 -14.92 -11.95 -8.79
C ASP A 54 -16.19 -11.51 -8.02
N LEU A 55 -16.03 -10.74 -6.93
CA LEU A 55 -17.16 -10.20 -6.15
C LEU A 55 -18.00 -9.19 -6.96
N GLU A 56 -17.36 -8.29 -7.70
CA GLU A 56 -18.05 -7.34 -8.58
C GLU A 56 -18.86 -8.06 -9.67
N LYS A 57 -18.27 -9.10 -10.26
CA LYS A 57 -18.91 -9.93 -11.28
C LYS A 57 -20.10 -10.73 -10.70
N GLU A 58 -19.90 -11.40 -9.56
CA GLU A 58 -20.95 -12.20 -8.90
C GLU A 58 -22.18 -11.36 -8.55
N LYS A 59 -21.94 -10.17 -8.01
CA LYS A 59 -23.02 -9.27 -7.59
C LYS A 59 -23.48 -8.30 -8.68
N ASN A 60 -22.85 -8.35 -9.86
CA ASN A 60 -23.11 -7.46 -11.00
C ASN A 60 -23.10 -5.96 -10.60
N ILE A 61 -22.10 -5.56 -9.80
CA ILE A 61 -21.96 -4.19 -9.32
C ILE A 61 -20.48 -3.77 -9.33
N SER A 62 -20.20 -2.48 -9.53
CA SER A 62 -18.89 -1.92 -9.20
C SER A 62 -18.85 -1.52 -7.73
N LEU A 63 -17.77 -1.87 -7.04
CA LEU A 63 -17.56 -1.50 -5.64
C LEU A 63 -16.92 -0.12 -5.49
N ASP A 64 -16.24 0.37 -6.55
CA ASP A 64 -15.50 1.63 -6.46
C ASP A 64 -16.41 2.78 -5.99
N LYS A 65 -15.92 3.50 -4.98
CA LYS A 65 -16.62 4.62 -4.33
C LYS A 65 -17.94 4.25 -3.63
N LYS A 66 -18.15 2.99 -3.31
CA LYS A 66 -19.29 2.56 -2.48
C LYS A 66 -18.83 2.24 -1.06
N GLU A 67 -19.72 2.44 -0.10
CA GLU A 67 -19.52 1.94 1.24
C GLU A 67 -19.69 0.43 1.22
N VAL A 68 -18.69 -0.26 1.72
CA VAL A 68 -18.68 -1.72 1.84
C VAL A 68 -18.49 -2.12 3.29
N THR A 69 -18.98 -3.29 3.66
CA THR A 69 -18.56 -4.01 4.86
C THR A 69 -17.85 -5.26 4.40
N MET A 70 -16.57 -5.34 4.66
CA MET A 70 -15.74 -6.48 4.27
C MET A 70 -15.18 -7.20 5.49
N LYS A 71 -15.07 -8.53 5.38
CA LYS A 71 -14.55 -9.42 6.40
C LYS A 71 -13.18 -9.96 5.98
N GLY A 72 -12.24 -9.97 6.90
CA GLY A 72 -10.90 -10.47 6.63
C GLY A 72 -10.01 -10.44 7.88
N SER A 73 -8.76 -10.86 7.74
CA SER A 73 -7.78 -10.82 8.82
C SER A 73 -6.96 -9.54 8.75
N LEU A 74 -6.81 -8.84 9.87
CA LEU A 74 -5.99 -7.65 9.97
C LEU A 74 -4.50 -8.02 10.09
N LEU A 75 -3.68 -7.35 9.30
CA LEU A 75 -2.22 -7.39 9.36
C LEU A 75 -1.76 -5.98 9.72
N PHE A 76 -1.05 -5.83 10.82
CA PHE A 76 -0.63 -4.51 11.28
C PHE A 76 0.76 -4.55 11.90
N SER A 77 1.56 -3.55 11.60
CA SER A 77 2.87 -3.31 12.19
C SER A 77 3.29 -1.89 11.85
N ASP A 78 4.06 -1.27 12.73
CA ASP A 78 4.70 0.04 12.50
C ASP A 78 3.72 1.12 12.00
N GLY A 79 2.53 1.19 12.62
CA GLY A 79 1.50 2.18 12.29
C GLY A 79 0.76 1.97 10.96
N LYS A 80 1.01 0.87 10.25
CA LYS A 80 0.31 0.50 9.02
C LYS A 80 -0.56 -0.72 9.22
N THR A 81 -1.71 -0.72 8.57
CA THR A 81 -2.70 -1.81 8.63
C THR A 81 -3.10 -2.21 7.22
N LEU A 82 -3.21 -3.52 6.98
CA LEU A 82 -3.76 -4.12 5.78
C LEU A 82 -4.92 -5.03 6.16
N LEU A 83 -5.86 -5.26 5.24
CA LEU A 83 -6.89 -6.28 5.38
C LEU A 83 -6.63 -7.40 4.38
N GLN A 84 -6.34 -8.59 4.88
CA GLN A 84 -6.33 -9.80 4.06
C GLN A 84 -7.76 -10.27 3.84
N VAL A 85 -8.24 -10.12 2.62
CA VAL A 85 -9.57 -10.57 2.22
C VAL A 85 -9.58 -12.09 2.14
N ASP A 86 -10.51 -12.74 2.83
CA ASP A 86 -10.66 -14.18 2.75
C ASP A 86 -11.37 -14.59 1.45
N LYS A 87 -10.93 -15.69 0.86
CA LYS A 87 -11.54 -16.24 -0.35
C LYS A 87 -12.66 -17.26 -0.05
N ASN A 88 -12.61 -17.90 1.10
CA ASN A 88 -13.47 -19.05 1.42
C ASN A 88 -14.79 -18.67 2.12
N ASP A 89 -14.78 -17.57 2.85
CA ASP A 89 -15.98 -17.00 3.46
C ASP A 89 -16.44 -15.80 2.63
N ASN A 90 -17.71 -15.65 2.35
CA ASN A 90 -18.21 -14.45 1.64
C ASN A 90 -17.66 -13.16 2.29
N PRO A 91 -16.57 -12.58 1.74
CA PRO A 91 -15.88 -11.47 2.41
C PRO A 91 -16.64 -10.16 2.27
N LEU A 92 -17.61 -10.07 1.38
CA LEU A 92 -18.41 -8.87 1.13
C LEU A 92 -19.79 -9.02 1.76
N LEU A 93 -19.96 -8.46 2.95
CA LEU A 93 -21.19 -8.59 3.74
C LEU A 93 -22.26 -7.58 3.34
N ASN A 94 -21.86 -6.35 2.97
CA ASN A 94 -22.80 -5.30 2.59
C ASN A 94 -22.17 -4.33 1.58
N VAL A 95 -23.03 -3.75 0.72
CA VAL A 95 -22.66 -2.67 -0.22
C VAL A 95 -23.81 -1.68 -0.29
N ARG A 96 -23.49 -0.39 -0.19
CA ARG A 96 -24.45 0.68 -0.41
C ARG A 96 -23.84 1.89 -1.10
N ALA A 97 -24.64 2.62 -1.85
CA ALA A 97 -24.25 3.91 -2.39
C ALA A 97 -24.12 4.93 -1.24
N VAL A 98 -23.09 5.75 -1.31
CA VAL A 98 -22.86 6.86 -0.35
C VAL A 98 -22.42 8.10 -1.09
N GLN A 99 -22.73 9.25 -0.52
CA GLN A 99 -22.13 10.50 -0.98
C GLN A 99 -20.69 10.53 -0.46
N GLN A 100 -19.74 10.45 -1.38
CA GLN A 100 -18.32 10.32 -1.01
C GLN A 100 -17.72 11.68 -0.68
N SER A 101 -16.92 11.73 0.37
CA SER A 101 -15.89 12.75 0.56
C SER A 101 -14.77 12.52 -0.45
N ALA A 102 -14.32 13.55 -1.14
CA ALA A 102 -13.16 13.46 -2.03
C ALA A 102 -11.93 12.98 -1.25
N SER A 103 -11.04 12.25 -1.93
CA SER A 103 -9.74 11.92 -1.35
C SER A 103 -8.92 13.20 -1.19
N ASP A 104 -8.21 13.32 -0.09
CA ASP A 104 -7.22 14.39 0.11
C ASP A 104 -5.96 14.01 -0.69
N ILE A 105 -5.70 14.78 -1.74
CA ILE A 105 -4.57 14.52 -2.65
C ILE A 105 -3.64 15.72 -2.61
N LYS A 106 -2.38 15.47 -2.20
CA LYS A 106 -1.35 16.51 -2.10
C LYS A 106 -0.10 16.10 -2.88
N GLU A 107 0.27 16.89 -3.87
CA GLU A 107 1.54 16.72 -4.57
C GLU A 107 2.70 17.25 -3.71
N LEU A 108 3.75 16.44 -3.57
CA LEU A 108 4.92 16.74 -2.74
C LEU A 108 6.18 17.03 -3.56
N GLY A 109 6.08 16.89 -4.90
CA GLY A 109 7.18 17.14 -5.82
C GLY A 109 8.02 15.92 -6.13
N ILE A 110 9.22 16.16 -6.64
CA ILE A 110 10.17 15.10 -7.01
C ILE A 110 11.07 14.80 -5.83
N VAL A 111 11.22 13.51 -5.55
CA VAL A 111 12.09 12.98 -4.49
C VAL A 111 13.08 11.97 -5.06
N GLU A 112 14.23 11.87 -4.44
CA GLU A 112 15.18 10.79 -4.65
C GLU A 112 15.34 10.04 -3.33
N LEU A 113 15.04 8.75 -3.35
CA LEU A 113 14.99 7.92 -2.16
C LEU A 113 15.85 6.67 -2.32
N THR A 114 16.45 6.25 -1.23
CA THR A 114 17.15 4.95 -1.13
C THR A 114 16.40 4.06 -0.16
N GLY A 115 16.14 2.83 -0.56
CA GLY A 115 15.32 1.91 0.23
C GLY A 115 15.28 0.51 -0.38
N GLU A 116 14.23 -0.21 -0.08
CA GLU A 116 14.00 -1.59 -0.54
C GLU A 116 12.56 -1.78 -1.01
N VAL A 117 12.38 -2.54 -2.08
CA VAL A 117 11.05 -3.00 -2.50
C VAL A 117 10.67 -4.22 -1.68
N ILE A 118 9.59 -4.11 -0.92
CA ILE A 118 9.09 -5.16 -0.03
C ILE A 118 7.68 -5.63 -0.44
N ASP A 119 7.35 -6.86 -0.03
CA ASP A 119 5.98 -7.37 0.04
C ASP A 119 5.34 -6.88 1.35
N PRO A 120 4.33 -5.99 1.30
CA PRO A 120 3.75 -5.43 2.50
C PRO A 120 3.01 -6.46 3.36
N LYS A 121 2.40 -7.48 2.75
CA LYS A 121 1.68 -8.52 3.49
C LYS A 121 2.60 -9.30 4.41
N CYS A 122 3.74 -9.73 3.91
CA CYS A 122 4.72 -10.43 4.73
C CYS A 122 5.41 -9.49 5.72
N TYR A 123 5.76 -8.28 5.29
CA TYR A 123 6.46 -7.32 6.14
C TYR A 123 5.64 -6.89 7.35
N PHE A 124 4.38 -6.46 7.15
CA PHE A 124 3.50 -6.04 8.26
C PHE A 124 2.92 -7.23 9.05
N GLY A 125 2.86 -8.42 8.44
CA GLY A 125 2.17 -9.59 8.99
C GLY A 125 3.10 -10.69 9.44
N VAL A 126 3.08 -11.77 8.70
CA VAL A 126 3.46 -13.12 9.15
C VAL A 126 4.94 -13.46 9.14
N MET A 127 5.77 -12.74 8.37
CA MET A 127 7.17 -13.11 8.20
C MET A 127 8.12 -12.18 8.95
N LYS A 128 9.07 -12.76 9.64
CA LYS A 128 10.15 -12.02 10.29
C LYS A 128 11.50 -12.71 10.01
N PRO A 129 12.44 -12.04 9.37
CA PRO A 129 12.33 -10.71 8.80
C PRO A 129 11.44 -10.69 7.53
N GLY A 130 10.64 -9.63 7.33
CA GLY A 130 9.82 -9.41 6.14
C GLY A 130 10.56 -8.68 5.02
N GLN A 131 11.89 -8.52 5.13
CA GLN A 131 12.74 -7.73 4.27
C GLN A 131 14.10 -8.40 4.05
N GLY A 132 14.87 -7.88 3.10
CA GLY A 132 16.22 -8.31 2.78
C GLY A 132 16.29 -9.68 2.10
N LYS A 133 17.51 -10.13 1.82
CA LYS A 133 17.79 -11.38 1.11
C LYS A 133 17.09 -12.62 1.67
N PRO A 134 16.96 -12.81 2.98
CA PRO A 134 16.24 -13.97 3.53
C PRO A 134 14.78 -14.09 3.10
N HIS A 135 14.15 -12.93 2.78
CA HIS A 135 12.74 -12.89 2.39
C HIS A 135 12.51 -12.77 0.87
N ARG A 136 13.57 -12.62 0.08
CA ARG A 136 13.51 -12.30 -1.36
C ARG A 136 12.60 -13.22 -2.16
N ASP A 137 12.78 -14.54 -2.07
CA ASP A 137 12.03 -15.49 -2.88
C ASP A 137 10.53 -15.48 -2.57
N CYS A 138 10.18 -15.25 -1.30
CA CYS A 138 8.80 -15.10 -0.89
C CYS A 138 8.21 -13.81 -1.46
N ALA A 139 8.90 -12.67 -1.32
CA ALA A 139 8.46 -11.37 -1.80
C ALA A 139 8.28 -11.37 -3.33
N ILE A 140 9.21 -11.96 -4.09
CA ILE A 140 9.08 -12.11 -5.54
C ILE A 140 7.77 -12.82 -5.91
N ARG A 141 7.46 -13.95 -5.24
CA ARG A 141 6.24 -14.72 -5.53
C ARG A 141 4.98 -13.95 -5.18
N CYS A 142 4.96 -13.20 -4.08
CA CYS A 142 3.81 -12.39 -3.67
C CYS A 142 3.57 -11.23 -4.65
N ILE A 143 4.64 -10.51 -5.03
CA ILE A 143 4.55 -9.39 -5.97
C ILE A 143 4.17 -9.89 -7.37
N ALA A 144 4.75 -11.01 -7.83
CA ALA A 144 4.35 -11.66 -9.08
C ALA A 144 2.89 -12.15 -9.05
N GLY A 145 2.36 -12.52 -7.89
CA GLY A 145 0.95 -12.87 -7.67
C GLY A 145 0.00 -11.67 -7.64
N GLY A 146 0.49 -10.46 -7.88
CA GLY A 146 -0.31 -9.23 -7.94
C GLY A 146 -0.34 -8.42 -6.64
N MET A 147 0.41 -8.83 -5.59
CA MET A 147 0.57 -8.02 -4.39
C MET A 147 1.17 -6.66 -4.77
N SER A 148 0.54 -5.57 -4.35
CA SER A 148 1.06 -4.22 -4.61
C SER A 148 2.35 -4.00 -3.82
N PRO A 149 3.50 -3.75 -4.50
CA PRO A 149 4.77 -3.55 -3.82
C PRO A 149 4.79 -2.24 -3.03
N VAL A 150 5.55 -2.23 -1.95
CA VAL A 150 5.81 -1.04 -1.14
C VAL A 150 7.30 -0.75 -1.15
N PHE A 151 7.65 0.52 -1.30
CA PHE A 151 9.01 0.98 -1.12
C PHE A 151 9.21 1.33 0.35
N TYR A 152 10.10 0.60 0.99
CA TYR A 152 10.47 0.76 2.39
C TYR A 152 11.74 1.60 2.48
N VAL A 153 11.66 2.69 3.20
CA VAL A 153 12.78 3.60 3.46
C VAL A 153 13.01 3.68 4.96
N ARG A 154 14.25 3.72 5.36
CA ARG A 154 14.64 3.96 6.74
C ARG A 154 15.65 5.11 6.79
N ASN A 155 15.41 6.09 7.66
CA ASN A 155 16.35 7.19 7.84
C ASN A 155 17.44 6.85 8.89
N GLU A 156 18.40 7.74 9.05
CA GLU A 156 19.51 7.58 10.01
C GLU A 156 19.04 7.50 11.47
N LYS A 157 17.88 8.08 11.78
CA LYS A 157 17.27 8.01 13.13
C LYS A 157 16.51 6.69 13.37
N GLY A 158 16.44 5.82 12.35
CA GLY A 158 15.72 4.56 12.42
C GLY A 158 14.22 4.66 12.16
N GLU A 159 13.73 5.84 11.75
CA GLU A 159 12.32 6.02 11.40
C GLU A 159 12.03 5.41 10.03
N SER A 160 10.89 4.74 9.91
CA SER A 160 10.48 4.02 8.71
C SER A 160 9.48 4.81 7.88
N GLY A 161 9.63 4.77 6.55
CA GLY A 161 8.67 5.28 5.59
C GLY A 161 8.20 4.18 4.65
N TYR A 162 6.91 4.19 4.32
CA TYR A 162 6.25 3.19 3.48
C TYR A 162 5.51 3.88 2.35
N TYR A 163 5.89 3.56 1.10
CA TYR A 163 5.40 4.23 -0.09
C TYR A 163 4.85 3.19 -1.06
N LEU A 164 3.62 3.35 -1.52
CA LEU A 164 3.10 2.57 -2.65
C LEU A 164 3.86 2.96 -3.93
N ILE A 165 4.15 2.00 -4.79
CA ILE A 165 4.89 2.23 -6.03
C ILE A 165 3.98 2.01 -7.22
N LEU A 166 3.93 3.01 -8.11
CA LEU A 166 3.27 2.96 -9.40
C LEU A 166 4.23 3.46 -10.48
N ASP A 167 3.98 3.10 -11.74
CA ASP A 167 4.69 3.71 -12.87
C ASP A 167 4.28 5.19 -13.04
N GLU A 168 4.94 5.90 -13.94
CA GLU A 168 4.67 7.31 -14.23
C GLU A 168 3.22 7.60 -14.66
N ASN A 169 2.50 6.57 -15.14
CA ASN A 169 1.12 6.64 -15.60
C ASN A 169 0.10 6.15 -14.55
N GLY A 170 0.55 5.83 -13.34
CA GLY A 170 -0.30 5.33 -12.26
C GLY A 170 -0.66 3.85 -12.40
N LYS A 171 0.06 3.08 -13.20
CA LYS A 171 -0.14 1.62 -13.33
C LYS A 171 0.79 0.86 -12.40
N LYS A 172 0.40 -0.37 -12.10
CA LYS A 172 1.26 -1.31 -11.38
C LYS A 172 2.52 -1.60 -12.17
N MET A 173 3.65 -1.69 -11.48
CA MET A 173 4.94 -2.05 -12.07
C MET A 173 5.56 -3.29 -11.43
N ASN A 174 4.71 -4.25 -11.03
CA ASN A 174 5.15 -5.48 -10.38
C ASN A 174 6.20 -6.23 -11.20
N ASP A 175 6.03 -6.31 -12.52
CA ASP A 175 6.96 -6.99 -13.40
C ASP A 175 8.30 -6.24 -13.55
N ASP A 176 8.26 -4.91 -13.61
CA ASP A 176 9.46 -4.07 -13.72
C ASP A 176 10.30 -4.09 -12.43
N LEU A 177 9.71 -4.43 -11.29
CA LEU A 177 10.38 -4.44 -9.99
C LEU A 177 10.98 -5.80 -9.60
N LYS A 178 10.71 -6.88 -10.34
CA LYS A 178 11.13 -8.26 -9.98
C LYS A 178 12.61 -8.39 -9.62
N ASP A 179 13.46 -7.73 -10.39
CA ASP A 179 14.92 -7.82 -10.20
C ASP A 179 15.44 -6.92 -9.07
N HIS A 180 14.59 -6.08 -8.53
CA HIS A 180 14.91 -5.09 -7.49
C HIS A 180 14.33 -5.43 -6.11
N ILE A 181 13.56 -6.52 -6.03
CA ILE A 181 12.90 -6.93 -4.77
C ILE A 181 13.94 -7.40 -3.76
N ALA A 182 13.77 -6.94 -2.52
CA ALA A 182 14.61 -7.30 -1.38
C ALA A 182 16.10 -6.95 -1.56
N GLU A 183 16.37 -5.92 -2.37
CA GLU A 183 17.71 -5.37 -2.55
C GLU A 183 17.69 -3.85 -2.32
N PRO A 184 18.80 -3.28 -1.80
CA PRO A 184 18.94 -1.84 -1.68
C PRO A 184 18.96 -1.19 -3.07
N VAL A 185 18.03 -0.27 -3.29
CA VAL A 185 17.93 0.50 -4.53
C VAL A 185 17.72 1.97 -4.25
N SER A 186 18.23 2.84 -5.13
CA SER A 186 17.81 4.23 -5.23
C SER A 186 16.85 4.40 -6.39
N LEU A 187 15.91 5.33 -6.24
CA LEU A 187 14.98 5.69 -7.30
C LEU A 187 14.62 7.17 -7.22
N LYS A 188 14.26 7.74 -8.37
CA LYS A 188 13.69 9.08 -8.49
C LYS A 188 12.22 8.98 -8.84
N ALA A 189 11.37 9.68 -8.11
CA ALA A 189 9.93 9.59 -8.26
C ALA A 189 9.23 10.93 -8.02
N LYS A 190 8.03 11.11 -8.58
CA LYS A 190 7.07 12.11 -8.11
C LYS A 190 6.34 11.54 -6.91
N ALA A 191 6.42 12.21 -5.77
CA ALA A 191 5.73 11.82 -4.55
C ALA A 191 4.38 12.53 -4.46
N VAL A 192 3.34 11.77 -4.16
CA VAL A 192 1.97 12.27 -3.97
C VAL A 192 1.40 11.61 -2.72
N GLN A 193 0.79 12.39 -1.86
CA GLN A 193 0.02 11.89 -0.74
C GLN A 193 -1.43 11.68 -1.17
N TYR A 194 -1.95 10.48 -0.93
CA TYR A 194 -3.35 10.11 -1.07
C TYR A 194 -3.88 9.74 0.32
N ASP A 195 -4.69 10.62 0.90
CA ASP A 195 -5.16 10.47 2.27
C ASP A 195 -3.95 10.26 3.23
N ASP A 196 -3.85 9.13 3.91
CA ASP A 196 -2.77 8.77 4.83
C ASP A 196 -1.66 7.89 4.18
N TRP A 197 -1.72 7.64 2.88
CA TRP A 197 -0.72 6.89 2.15
C TRP A 197 0.08 7.76 1.18
N MET A 198 1.37 7.44 1.10
CA MET A 198 2.28 8.05 0.15
C MET A 198 2.41 7.16 -1.09
N VAL A 199 2.35 7.75 -2.27
CA VAL A 199 2.50 7.09 -3.55
C VAL A 199 3.69 7.67 -4.30
N LEU A 200 4.55 6.80 -4.80
CA LEU A 200 5.67 7.16 -5.67
C LEU A 200 5.33 6.79 -7.12
N TYR A 201 5.33 7.78 -7.98
CA TYR A 201 5.25 7.59 -9.43
C TYR A 201 6.67 7.50 -9.98
N VAL A 202 7.06 6.30 -10.40
CA VAL A 202 8.46 5.95 -10.69
C VAL A 202 8.69 5.69 -12.17
N ASN A 203 9.72 6.33 -12.74
CA ASN A 203 10.28 5.87 -14.01
C ASN A 203 11.19 4.66 -13.75
N LYS A 204 10.90 3.53 -14.37
CA LYS A 204 11.68 2.30 -14.17
C LYS A 204 13.17 2.45 -14.46
N ASN A 205 13.53 3.32 -15.40
CA ASN A 205 14.93 3.58 -15.75
C ASN A 205 15.67 4.38 -14.68
N SER A 206 14.96 4.97 -13.71
CA SER A 206 15.57 5.67 -12.58
C SER A 206 16.01 4.73 -11.45
N ILE A 207 15.56 3.47 -11.47
CA ILE A 207 15.85 2.50 -10.42
C ILE A 207 17.27 1.99 -10.57
N LYS A 208 18.10 2.16 -9.54
CA LYS A 208 19.50 1.76 -9.54
C LYS A 208 19.81 0.94 -8.29
N ARG A 209 20.51 -0.18 -8.44
CA ARG A 209 21.03 -0.91 -7.29
C ARG A 209 22.10 -0.09 -6.59
N THR A 210 22.03 -0.03 -5.28
CA THR A 210 23.04 0.62 -4.43
C THR A 210 23.88 -0.45 -3.74
N GLY A 211 25.19 -0.24 -3.63
CA GLY A 211 26.04 -1.18 -2.90
C GLY A 211 25.63 -1.29 -1.42
N GLY A 212 25.71 -2.48 -0.84
CA GLY A 212 25.08 -2.92 0.42
C GLY A 212 25.35 -2.16 1.73
N LEU A 213 26.06 -1.03 1.71
CA LEU A 213 26.32 -0.18 2.88
C LEU A 213 25.65 1.20 2.80
N SER A 214 24.92 1.51 1.74
CA SER A 214 24.35 2.84 1.50
C SER A 214 22.94 3.07 2.09
N TRP A 215 22.43 2.18 2.91
CA TRP A 215 21.14 2.32 3.58
C TRP A 215 21.01 3.60 4.43
N PHE A 216 22.15 4.16 4.83
CA PHE A 216 22.24 5.26 5.78
C PHE A 216 22.65 6.59 5.16
N LYS A 217 22.68 6.72 3.85
CA LYS A 217 22.91 8.04 3.25
C LYS A 217 21.60 8.83 3.27
N SER A 218 21.68 10.02 3.87
CA SER A 218 20.61 10.98 4.11
C SER A 218 19.54 11.00 3.03
N ASN A 219 18.34 10.53 3.38
CA ASN A 219 17.11 10.85 2.65
C ASN A 219 16.63 12.23 3.15
N ASP A 220 17.39 13.28 2.85
CA ASP A 220 16.92 14.64 3.07
C ASP A 220 15.80 14.91 2.07
N ILE A 221 14.56 14.85 2.55
CA ILE A 221 13.44 15.43 1.86
C ILE A 221 13.66 16.95 1.93
N SER A 222 14.37 17.49 0.96
CA SER A 222 14.42 18.93 0.79
C SER A 222 13.02 19.39 0.36
N CYS A 223 12.24 19.74 1.35
CA CYS A 223 10.98 20.45 1.13
C CYS A 223 11.38 21.78 0.46
N GLY A 224 11.14 21.90 -0.84
CA GLY A 224 11.44 23.10 -1.60
C GLY A 224 10.83 24.31 -0.90
N LYS A 225 11.68 25.17 -0.35
CA LYS A 225 11.26 26.49 0.09
C LYS A 225 10.78 27.22 -1.16
N SER A 226 9.47 27.44 -1.26
CA SER A 226 8.93 28.42 -2.17
C SER A 226 9.47 29.77 -1.72
N SER A 227 10.44 30.32 -2.47
CA SER A 227 10.80 31.73 -2.39
C SER A 227 9.60 32.57 -2.89
N HIS A 228 9.25 33.53 -2.08
CA HIS A 228 8.26 34.59 -2.35
C HIS A 228 8.47 35.30 -3.66
#